data_424eb6004ebddaaa9fc1660965d96a07
#
_entry.id   424eb6004ebddaaa9fc1660965d96a07
#
_cell.length_a   1.000
_cell.length_b   1.000
_cell.length_c   1.000
_cell.angle_alpha   90.00
_cell.angle_beta   90.00
_cell.angle_gamma   90.00
#
_symmetry.space_group_name_H-M   'P 1'
#
loop_
_entity.id
_entity.type
_entity.pdbx_description
1 polymer ?
#
loop_
_entity_poly.entity_id
_entity_poly.type
_entity_poly.pdbx_seq_one_letter_code
_entity_poly.pdbx_strand_id
1 'polypeptide(L)'
;MIGGGFSAAEEGVFLTKYADHVTILVRGDDFTCAPGAAAAAREHEKITVLTNTEAVAIEGDDLMRALRYRNRVTGEEGYYRAPEGDTFGLFVFAGYEPSTELVQNLVELSERGYVVTDEGQRTQVEGLYAAGDVCVKDLRQVVTATGDGAKAAASMEHYAAAMQEKTGLVPQRPVSEQADKRGAAEQGAAGREVSPKSSSSDAQALFDEGMRAQLDAVFARMATSVTLELHGSQTAVSSELSDYAHALASLGDRVNVVRGEGVSEDETAFVRVLREDGSDSGLAFHGVPGGHEFTSFVLGLYNVAGPGQPLDDAVRERIAAVDGPVDVKVIVSLSCTMCPETVVAAQRIAAENENVRAEVYDIAHAPELKERYNVMSVPCVVIDDGEQVLFGRKNIEQLLDALA
;
A
#
# COMPACT_ATOMS: atom_id res chain seq x y z
N MET A 1 -12.56 21.46 -14.74
CA MET A 1 -13.32 20.47 -13.94
C MET A 1 -14.74 20.37 -14.51
N ILE A 2 -15.30 19.19 -14.61
CA ILE A 2 -16.66 18.95 -15.13
C ILE A 2 -17.51 18.38 -14.01
N GLY A 3 -18.59 19.08 -13.65
CA GLY A 3 -19.56 18.66 -12.63
C GLY A 3 -20.18 19.84 -11.89
N GLY A 4 -21.32 19.61 -11.25
CA GLY A 4 -22.05 20.62 -10.48
C GLY A 4 -22.52 20.13 -9.10
N GLY A 5 -22.06 18.95 -8.68
CA GLY A 5 -22.37 18.38 -7.37
C GLY A 5 -21.39 18.83 -6.27
N PHE A 6 -21.58 18.24 -5.09
CA PHE A 6 -20.77 18.51 -3.89
C PHE A 6 -19.27 18.31 -4.14
N SER A 7 -18.89 17.18 -4.75
CA SER A 7 -17.49 16.88 -5.08
C SER A 7 -16.88 17.93 -6.02
N ALA A 8 -17.62 18.39 -7.03
CA ALA A 8 -17.10 19.41 -7.94
C ALA A 8 -16.86 20.76 -7.23
N ALA A 9 -17.70 21.14 -6.29
CA ALA A 9 -17.55 22.38 -5.54
C ALA A 9 -16.37 22.30 -4.56
N GLU A 10 -16.28 21.26 -3.73
CA GLU A 10 -15.24 21.11 -2.71
C GLU A 10 -13.88 20.85 -3.31
N GLU A 11 -13.78 19.87 -4.24
CA GLU A 11 -12.53 19.56 -4.92
C GLU A 11 -12.05 20.73 -5.79
N GLY A 12 -12.98 21.54 -6.33
CA GLY A 12 -12.64 22.77 -7.03
C GLY A 12 -11.88 23.74 -6.13
N VAL A 13 -12.37 23.95 -4.91
CA VAL A 13 -11.67 24.79 -3.91
C VAL A 13 -10.34 24.14 -3.49
N PHE A 14 -10.32 22.83 -3.26
CA PHE A 14 -9.09 22.12 -2.89
C PHE A 14 -8.00 22.25 -3.96
N LEU A 15 -8.35 22.12 -5.23
CA LEU A 15 -7.38 22.19 -6.35
C LEU A 15 -6.74 23.56 -6.51
N THR A 16 -7.33 24.65 -5.97
CA THR A 16 -6.69 25.98 -6.00
C THR A 16 -5.37 26.08 -5.22
N LYS A 17 -5.07 25.05 -4.40
CA LYS A 17 -3.77 24.91 -3.71
C LYS A 17 -2.65 24.47 -4.65
N TYR A 18 -3.00 23.85 -5.77
CA TYR A 18 -2.05 23.23 -6.71
C TYR A 18 -2.12 23.86 -8.10
N ALA A 19 -3.24 24.49 -8.44
CA ALA A 19 -3.46 25.14 -9.71
C ALA A 19 -3.50 26.67 -9.55
N ASP A 20 -3.00 27.38 -10.54
CA ASP A 20 -3.12 28.84 -10.59
C ASP A 20 -4.55 29.27 -10.83
N HIS A 21 -5.31 28.47 -11.57
CA HIS A 21 -6.73 28.71 -11.87
C HIS A 21 -7.52 27.41 -12.06
N VAL A 22 -8.77 27.40 -11.60
CA VAL A 22 -9.70 26.29 -11.76
C VAL A 22 -10.96 26.78 -12.48
N THR A 23 -11.31 26.14 -13.61
CA THR A 23 -12.57 26.38 -14.30
C THR A 23 -13.53 25.22 -14.05
N ILE A 24 -14.72 25.49 -13.53
CA ILE A 24 -15.75 24.49 -13.24
C ILE A 24 -16.87 24.62 -14.26
N LEU A 25 -17.13 23.57 -15.04
CA LEU A 25 -18.25 23.48 -15.98
C LEU A 25 -19.45 22.83 -15.28
N VAL A 26 -20.49 23.58 -15.04
CA VAL A 26 -21.73 23.12 -14.41
C VAL A 26 -22.80 22.98 -15.51
N ARG A 27 -23.33 21.77 -15.70
CA ARG A 27 -24.31 21.49 -16.77
C ARG A 27 -25.66 22.16 -16.54
N GLY A 28 -26.06 22.34 -15.28
CA GLY A 28 -27.27 23.04 -14.86
C GLY A 28 -27.08 24.56 -14.78
N ASP A 29 -28.14 25.25 -14.39
CA ASP A 29 -28.15 26.68 -14.11
C ASP A 29 -27.40 27.04 -12.82
N ASP A 30 -27.22 26.06 -11.95
CA ASP A 30 -26.48 26.19 -10.71
C ASP A 30 -25.88 24.85 -10.21
N PHE A 31 -25.07 24.93 -9.15
CA PHE A 31 -24.64 23.75 -8.39
C PHE A 31 -25.83 23.03 -7.77
N THR A 32 -25.74 21.70 -7.66
CA THR A 32 -26.73 20.83 -7.02
C THR A 32 -26.34 20.42 -5.60
N CYS A 33 -25.32 21.06 -5.02
CA CYS A 33 -24.82 20.81 -3.67
C CYS A 33 -25.37 21.83 -2.65
N ALA A 34 -24.98 21.64 -1.37
CA ALA A 34 -25.36 22.57 -0.30
C ALA A 34 -24.88 24.01 -0.59
N PRO A 35 -25.70 25.03 -0.24
CA PRO A 35 -25.40 26.42 -0.56
C PRO A 35 -24.02 26.90 -0.10
N GLY A 36 -23.55 26.44 1.06
CA GLY A 36 -22.23 26.82 1.59
C GLY A 36 -21.06 26.32 0.72
N ALA A 37 -21.13 25.08 0.22
CA ALA A 37 -20.11 24.55 -0.68
C ALA A 37 -20.13 25.27 -2.05
N ALA A 38 -21.32 25.53 -2.59
CA ALA A 38 -21.48 26.29 -3.82
C ALA A 38 -20.96 27.75 -3.69
N ALA A 39 -21.23 28.42 -2.56
CA ALA A 39 -20.73 29.76 -2.29
C ALA A 39 -19.20 29.79 -2.22
N ALA A 40 -18.57 28.85 -1.50
CA ALA A 40 -17.13 28.76 -1.40
C ALA A 40 -16.44 28.64 -2.78
N ALA A 41 -17.02 27.84 -3.69
CA ALA A 41 -16.50 27.70 -5.05
C ALA A 41 -16.71 28.97 -5.90
N ARG A 42 -17.86 29.65 -5.77
CA ARG A 42 -18.16 30.86 -6.56
C ARG A 42 -17.36 32.09 -6.13
N GLU A 43 -17.14 32.22 -4.83
CA GLU A 43 -16.51 33.41 -4.25
C GLU A 43 -14.98 33.30 -4.26
N HIS A 44 -14.43 32.14 -4.63
CA HIS A 44 -12.98 31.93 -4.64
C HIS A 44 -12.32 32.62 -5.84
N GLU A 45 -11.33 33.48 -5.55
CA GLU A 45 -10.64 34.32 -6.55
C GLU A 45 -9.98 33.54 -7.72
N LYS A 46 -9.57 32.30 -7.47
CA LYS A 46 -8.94 31.42 -8.47
C LYS A 46 -9.94 30.53 -9.21
N ILE A 47 -11.25 30.65 -8.96
CA ILE A 47 -12.25 29.79 -9.57
C ILE A 47 -13.14 30.58 -10.52
N THR A 48 -13.32 30.03 -11.73
CA THR A 48 -14.36 30.45 -12.67
C THR A 48 -15.43 29.38 -12.80
N VAL A 49 -16.68 29.72 -12.52
CA VAL A 49 -17.80 28.79 -12.68
C VAL A 49 -18.57 29.14 -13.96
N LEU A 50 -18.69 28.20 -14.87
CA LEU A 50 -19.45 28.30 -16.11
C LEU A 50 -20.71 27.45 -15.99
N THR A 51 -21.85 28.06 -15.69
CA THR A 51 -23.16 27.39 -15.59
C THR A 51 -23.76 27.14 -16.97
N ASN A 52 -24.74 26.25 -17.03
CA ASN A 52 -25.37 25.82 -18.27
C ASN A 52 -24.34 25.32 -19.33
N THR A 53 -23.18 24.80 -18.90
CA THR A 53 -22.06 24.53 -19.80
C THR A 53 -21.69 23.05 -19.76
N GLU A 54 -21.52 22.49 -20.93
CA GLU A 54 -21.09 21.08 -21.13
C GLU A 54 -19.77 21.02 -21.89
N ALA A 55 -18.93 20.02 -21.57
CA ALA A 55 -17.77 19.70 -22.36
C ALA A 55 -18.19 19.01 -23.68
N VAL A 56 -17.59 19.43 -24.78
CA VAL A 56 -17.89 18.89 -26.13
C VAL A 56 -16.78 18.02 -26.65
N ALA A 57 -15.52 18.47 -26.51
CA ALA A 57 -14.36 17.72 -26.99
C ALA A 57 -13.09 18.10 -26.21
N ILE A 58 -12.16 17.17 -26.14
CA ILE A 58 -10.80 17.38 -25.68
C ILE A 58 -9.91 17.31 -26.91
N GLU A 59 -9.03 18.27 -27.07
CA GLU A 59 -8.11 18.39 -28.20
C GLU A 59 -6.66 18.43 -27.67
N GLY A 60 -5.74 17.78 -28.40
CA GLY A 60 -4.33 17.73 -28.03
C GLY A 60 -3.53 16.73 -28.85
N ASP A 61 -2.32 16.54 -28.43
CA ASP A 61 -1.39 15.51 -28.90
C ASP A 61 -1.29 14.38 -27.86
N ASP A 62 -0.09 14.07 -27.34
CA ASP A 62 0.13 13.18 -26.20
C ASP A 62 -0.35 13.80 -24.89
N LEU A 63 -0.64 15.11 -24.87
CA LEU A 63 -1.14 15.86 -23.75
C LEU A 63 -2.40 16.64 -24.14
N MET A 64 -3.24 16.92 -23.13
CA MET A 64 -4.43 17.77 -23.34
C MET A 64 -4.00 19.22 -23.57
N ARG A 65 -4.42 19.81 -24.72
CA ARG A 65 -4.09 21.19 -25.11
C ARG A 65 -5.27 22.13 -25.06
N ALA A 66 -6.46 21.60 -25.36
CA ALA A 66 -7.69 22.38 -25.29
C ALA A 66 -8.88 21.51 -24.87
N LEU A 67 -9.81 22.16 -24.18
CA LEU A 67 -11.14 21.64 -23.90
C LEU A 67 -12.15 22.56 -24.58
N ARG A 68 -12.90 22.04 -25.55
CA ARG A 68 -13.99 22.73 -26.18
C ARG A 68 -15.27 22.50 -25.37
N TYR A 69 -15.96 23.56 -25.04
CA TYR A 69 -17.21 23.52 -24.28
C TYR A 69 -18.29 24.34 -24.98
N ARG A 70 -19.54 24.09 -24.65
CA ARG A 70 -20.71 24.75 -25.22
C ARG A 70 -21.69 25.14 -24.12
N ASN A 71 -22.19 26.36 -24.17
CA ASN A 71 -23.33 26.76 -23.36
C ASN A 71 -24.64 26.15 -23.91
N ARG A 72 -25.36 25.40 -23.09
CA ARG A 72 -26.55 24.63 -23.49
C ARG A 72 -27.77 25.50 -23.76
N VAL A 73 -27.79 26.74 -23.23
CA VAL A 73 -28.91 27.66 -23.39
C VAL A 73 -28.68 28.55 -24.61
N THR A 74 -27.51 29.16 -24.74
CA THR A 74 -27.21 30.08 -25.84
C THR A 74 -26.67 29.37 -27.09
N GLY A 75 -26.15 28.15 -26.95
CA GLY A 75 -25.47 27.40 -28.02
C GLY A 75 -24.06 27.91 -28.32
N GLU A 76 -23.56 28.91 -27.62
CA GLU A 76 -22.22 29.47 -27.82
C GLU A 76 -21.14 28.45 -27.41
N GLU A 77 -20.14 28.32 -28.27
CA GLU A 77 -18.98 27.48 -28.00
C GLU A 77 -17.80 28.34 -27.52
N GLY A 78 -17.03 27.78 -26.61
CA GLY A 78 -15.80 28.36 -26.08
C GLY A 78 -14.71 27.31 -25.90
N TYR A 79 -13.51 27.79 -25.59
CA TYR A 79 -12.35 26.94 -25.38
C TYR A 79 -11.66 27.32 -24.07
N TYR A 80 -11.30 26.31 -23.29
CA TYR A 80 -10.23 26.42 -22.34
C TYR A 80 -8.95 25.91 -23.00
N ARG A 81 -7.89 26.70 -23.02
CA ARG A 81 -6.62 26.33 -23.66
C ARG A 81 -5.49 26.41 -22.66
N ALA A 82 -4.64 25.41 -22.68
CA ALA A 82 -3.35 25.50 -21.97
C ALA A 82 -2.44 26.57 -22.62
N PRO A 83 -1.56 27.22 -21.85
CA PRO A 83 -0.47 28.00 -22.41
C PRO A 83 0.33 27.21 -23.45
N GLU A 84 1.03 27.91 -24.38
CA GLU A 84 1.80 27.25 -25.41
C GLU A 84 2.92 26.38 -24.78
N GLY A 85 2.96 25.11 -25.17
CA GLY A 85 3.91 24.12 -24.63
C GLY A 85 3.47 23.45 -23.34
N ASP A 86 2.36 23.88 -22.73
CA ASP A 86 1.87 23.40 -21.44
C ASP A 86 0.62 22.50 -21.58
N THR A 87 0.11 21.98 -20.47
CA THR A 87 -1.08 21.16 -20.37
C THR A 87 -1.94 21.59 -19.19
N PHE A 88 -3.11 20.96 -19.03
CA PHE A 88 -3.98 21.17 -17.86
C PHE A 88 -4.53 19.84 -17.34
N GLY A 89 -4.89 19.82 -16.06
CA GLY A 89 -5.61 18.70 -15.44
C GLY A 89 -7.11 18.77 -15.73
N LEU A 90 -7.71 17.64 -16.10
CA LEU A 90 -9.16 17.52 -16.27
C LEU A 90 -9.74 16.55 -15.23
N PHE A 91 -10.62 17.06 -14.37
CA PHE A 91 -11.31 16.29 -13.34
C PHE A 91 -12.79 16.19 -13.70
N VAL A 92 -13.35 14.97 -13.70
CA VAL A 92 -14.73 14.71 -14.09
C VAL A 92 -15.52 14.19 -12.89
N PHE A 93 -16.48 15.00 -12.41
CA PHE A 93 -17.40 14.68 -11.31
C PHE A 93 -18.85 14.69 -11.80
N ALA A 94 -19.11 13.95 -12.90
CA ALA A 94 -20.42 13.93 -13.56
C ALA A 94 -21.42 12.93 -12.93
N GLY A 95 -21.05 12.31 -11.82
CA GLY A 95 -21.80 11.24 -11.14
C GLY A 95 -21.15 9.88 -11.34
N TYR A 96 -21.80 8.86 -10.78
CA TYR A 96 -21.34 7.48 -10.81
C TYR A 96 -22.41 6.59 -11.42
N GLU A 97 -21.98 5.62 -12.22
CA GLU A 97 -22.79 4.51 -12.72
C GLU A 97 -22.16 3.21 -12.18
N PRO A 98 -22.92 2.36 -11.46
CA PRO A 98 -22.36 1.14 -10.92
C PRO A 98 -22.14 0.10 -12.01
N SER A 99 -20.97 -0.56 -12.00
CA SER A 99 -20.63 -1.65 -12.91
C SER A 99 -21.28 -2.94 -12.43
N THR A 100 -22.55 -3.14 -12.77
CA THR A 100 -23.38 -4.29 -12.35
C THR A 100 -23.75 -5.24 -13.47
N GLU A 101 -23.19 -5.07 -14.67
CA GLU A 101 -23.50 -5.87 -15.87
C GLU A 101 -23.29 -7.37 -15.62
N LEU A 102 -22.27 -7.73 -14.82
CA LEU A 102 -21.95 -9.11 -14.48
C LEU A 102 -23.07 -9.79 -13.69
N VAL A 103 -23.81 -9.05 -12.87
CA VAL A 103 -24.79 -9.56 -11.90
C VAL A 103 -26.22 -9.09 -12.16
N GLN A 104 -26.44 -8.22 -13.14
CA GLN A 104 -27.75 -7.58 -13.39
C GLN A 104 -28.92 -8.55 -13.63
N ASN A 105 -28.62 -9.78 -14.09
CA ASN A 105 -29.62 -10.82 -14.30
C ASN A 105 -29.73 -11.82 -13.14
N LEU A 106 -28.92 -11.64 -12.10
CA LEU A 106 -28.85 -12.54 -10.95
C LEU A 106 -29.42 -11.91 -9.69
N VAL A 107 -29.19 -10.61 -9.49
CA VAL A 107 -29.52 -9.90 -8.24
C VAL A 107 -30.52 -8.77 -8.51
N GLU A 108 -31.23 -8.40 -7.45
CA GLU A 108 -32.08 -7.21 -7.47
C GLU A 108 -31.22 -5.93 -7.52
N LEU A 109 -31.55 -5.07 -8.47
CA LEU A 109 -30.93 -3.76 -8.62
C LEU A 109 -31.93 -2.66 -8.30
N SER A 110 -31.45 -1.57 -7.70
CA SER A 110 -32.23 -0.34 -7.51
C SER A 110 -32.52 0.33 -8.87
N GLU A 111 -33.39 1.32 -8.88
CA GLU A 111 -33.68 2.14 -10.08
C GLU A 111 -32.42 2.81 -10.69
N ARG A 112 -31.38 2.97 -9.89
CA ARG A 112 -30.08 3.54 -10.29
C ARG A 112 -29.03 2.48 -10.65
N GLY A 113 -29.41 1.21 -10.71
CA GLY A 113 -28.53 0.11 -11.09
C GLY A 113 -27.63 -0.45 -9.96
N TYR A 114 -27.76 0.01 -8.71
CA TYR A 114 -27.00 -0.50 -7.57
C TYR A 114 -27.60 -1.80 -7.02
N VAL A 115 -26.74 -2.71 -6.55
CA VAL A 115 -27.16 -3.96 -5.92
C VAL A 115 -27.87 -3.70 -4.61
N VAL A 116 -29.06 -4.29 -4.45
CA VAL A 116 -29.83 -4.25 -3.19
C VAL A 116 -29.32 -5.35 -2.27
N THR A 117 -28.94 -4.98 -1.03
CA THR A 117 -28.48 -5.91 0.00
C THR A 117 -29.17 -5.63 1.33
N ASP A 118 -29.20 -6.63 2.21
CA ASP A 118 -29.59 -6.46 3.61
C ASP A 118 -28.45 -5.88 4.46
N GLU A 119 -28.67 -5.72 5.77
CA GLU A 119 -27.66 -5.21 6.71
C GLU A 119 -26.41 -6.11 6.82
N GLY A 120 -26.53 -7.40 6.50
CA GLY A 120 -25.45 -8.39 6.45
C GLY A 120 -24.79 -8.51 5.07
N GLN A 121 -25.09 -7.59 4.16
CA GLN A 121 -24.59 -7.58 2.77
C GLN A 121 -25.03 -8.79 1.93
N ARG A 122 -26.18 -9.43 2.31
CA ARG A 122 -26.77 -10.54 1.55
C ARG A 122 -27.61 -9.97 0.42
N THR A 123 -27.51 -10.57 -0.76
CA THR A 123 -28.48 -10.34 -1.83
C THR A 123 -29.69 -11.26 -1.64
N GLN A 124 -30.73 -11.11 -2.46
CA GLN A 124 -31.86 -12.06 -2.47
C GLN A 124 -31.48 -13.46 -2.98
N VAL A 125 -30.29 -13.64 -3.55
CA VAL A 125 -29.78 -14.93 -4.00
C VAL A 125 -28.99 -15.59 -2.86
N GLU A 126 -29.42 -16.77 -2.44
CA GLU A 126 -28.76 -17.49 -1.34
C GLU A 126 -27.30 -17.78 -1.66
N GLY A 127 -26.40 -17.41 -0.74
CA GLY A 127 -24.96 -17.57 -0.88
C GLY A 127 -24.26 -16.49 -1.71
N LEU A 128 -24.99 -15.52 -2.23
CA LEU A 128 -24.43 -14.40 -2.98
C LEU A 128 -24.48 -13.10 -2.15
N TYR A 129 -23.34 -12.45 -2.04
CA TYR A 129 -23.14 -11.22 -1.26
C TYR A 129 -22.62 -10.11 -2.16
N ALA A 130 -22.91 -8.87 -1.81
CA ALA A 130 -22.32 -7.70 -2.45
C ALA A 130 -21.91 -6.68 -1.41
N ALA A 131 -20.77 -6.01 -1.62
CA ALA A 131 -20.21 -5.07 -0.68
C ALA A 131 -19.55 -3.88 -1.43
N GLY A 132 -19.43 -2.75 -0.76
CA GLY A 132 -18.77 -1.58 -1.30
C GLY A 132 -19.67 -0.70 -2.17
N ASP A 133 -19.06 0.06 -3.06
CA ASP A 133 -19.70 1.15 -3.81
C ASP A 133 -20.73 0.69 -4.85
N VAL A 134 -20.72 -0.60 -5.17
CA VAL A 134 -21.71 -1.24 -6.06
C VAL A 134 -23.08 -1.40 -5.40
N CYS A 135 -23.15 -1.33 -4.05
CA CYS A 135 -24.38 -1.48 -3.28
C CYS A 135 -25.15 -0.15 -3.11
N VAL A 136 -26.43 -0.27 -2.78
CA VAL A 136 -27.26 0.89 -2.37
C VAL A 136 -26.72 1.44 -1.06
N LYS A 137 -26.23 2.69 -1.07
CA LYS A 137 -25.75 3.41 0.11
C LYS A 137 -25.69 4.92 -0.12
N ASP A 138 -25.67 5.67 0.96
CA ASP A 138 -25.60 7.13 0.92
C ASP A 138 -24.17 7.64 0.77
N LEU A 139 -23.21 7.00 1.45
CA LEU A 139 -21.80 7.40 1.49
C LEU A 139 -20.91 6.35 0.81
N ARG A 140 -20.19 6.79 -0.21
CA ARG A 140 -19.20 6.00 -0.95
C ARG A 140 -17.79 6.47 -0.62
N GLN A 141 -17.14 5.75 0.28
CA GLN A 141 -15.79 6.00 0.77
C GLN A 141 -15.08 4.67 0.99
N VAL A 142 -13.76 4.66 0.95
CA VAL A 142 -12.95 3.45 1.20
C VAL A 142 -13.34 2.81 2.54
N VAL A 143 -13.50 3.62 3.60
CA VAL A 143 -13.86 3.12 4.93
C VAL A 143 -15.24 2.44 4.96
N THR A 144 -16.23 2.96 4.22
CA THR A 144 -17.56 2.33 4.15
C THR A 144 -17.54 1.05 3.33
N ALA A 145 -16.76 1.02 2.25
CA ALA A 145 -16.55 -0.19 1.45
C ALA A 145 -15.86 -1.30 2.26
N THR A 146 -14.85 -0.94 3.05
CA THR A 146 -14.15 -1.87 3.97
C THR A 146 -15.11 -2.40 5.05
N GLY A 147 -15.95 -1.53 5.63
CA GLY A 147 -16.97 -1.92 6.61
C GLY A 147 -18.00 -2.90 6.04
N ASP A 148 -18.46 -2.67 4.80
CA ASP A 148 -19.35 -3.61 4.11
C ASP A 148 -18.66 -4.96 3.85
N GLY A 149 -17.39 -4.95 3.43
CA GLY A 149 -16.60 -6.17 3.25
C GLY A 149 -16.47 -6.98 4.53
N ALA A 150 -16.24 -6.33 5.68
CA ALA A 150 -16.19 -7.00 6.98
C ALA A 150 -17.54 -7.63 7.36
N LYS A 151 -18.67 -6.92 7.13
CA LYS A 151 -20.01 -7.46 7.34
C LYS A 151 -20.31 -8.66 6.42
N ALA A 152 -19.97 -8.53 5.14
CA ALA A 152 -20.13 -9.62 4.18
C ALA A 152 -19.34 -10.86 4.60
N ALA A 153 -18.06 -10.70 5.00
CA ALA A 153 -17.20 -11.80 5.44
C ALA A 153 -17.80 -12.54 6.67
N ALA A 154 -18.24 -11.80 7.70
CA ALA A 154 -18.87 -12.38 8.86
C ALA A 154 -20.19 -13.12 8.51
N SER A 155 -21.00 -12.53 7.64
CA SER A 155 -22.24 -13.17 7.17
C SER A 155 -21.97 -14.43 6.35
N MET A 156 -20.92 -14.43 5.52
CA MET A 156 -20.49 -15.59 4.72
C MET A 156 -19.96 -16.71 5.61
N GLU A 157 -19.22 -16.40 6.69
CA GLU A 157 -18.74 -17.38 7.65
C GLU A 157 -19.93 -18.13 8.31
N HIS A 158 -20.90 -17.37 8.83
CA HIS A 158 -22.11 -17.96 9.41
C HIS A 158 -22.91 -18.82 8.42
N TYR A 159 -23.04 -18.35 7.19
CA TYR A 159 -23.70 -19.12 6.13
C TYR A 159 -22.93 -20.40 5.81
N ALA A 160 -21.62 -20.34 5.66
CA ALA A 160 -20.79 -21.50 5.37
C ALA A 160 -20.88 -22.56 6.51
N ALA A 161 -20.84 -22.14 7.79
CA ALA A 161 -20.98 -23.00 8.93
C ALA A 161 -22.36 -23.69 8.93
N ALA A 162 -23.45 -22.96 8.70
CA ALA A 162 -24.79 -23.51 8.61
C ALA A 162 -24.94 -24.50 7.44
N MET A 163 -24.32 -24.23 6.30
CA MET A 163 -24.30 -25.10 5.14
C MET A 163 -23.49 -26.38 5.40
N GLN A 164 -22.38 -26.31 6.11
CA GLN A 164 -21.61 -27.47 6.53
C GLN A 164 -22.45 -28.38 7.46
N GLU A 165 -23.13 -27.79 8.43
CA GLU A 165 -24.03 -28.56 9.32
C GLU A 165 -25.15 -29.23 8.54
N LYS A 166 -25.79 -28.52 7.61
CA LYS A 166 -26.91 -28.98 6.80
C LYS A 166 -26.54 -30.08 5.81
N THR A 167 -25.37 -29.97 5.18
CA THR A 167 -24.94 -30.85 4.08
C THR A 167 -23.96 -31.95 4.49
N GLY A 168 -23.29 -31.79 5.65
CA GLY A 168 -22.16 -32.61 6.06
C GLY A 168 -20.92 -32.48 5.22
N LEU A 169 -20.90 -31.51 4.27
CA LEU A 169 -19.75 -31.24 3.40
C LEU A 169 -18.76 -30.30 4.12
N VAL A 170 -17.57 -30.80 4.37
CA VAL A 170 -16.47 -29.97 4.85
C VAL A 170 -15.71 -29.51 3.63
N PRO A 171 -15.60 -28.18 3.37
CA PRO A 171 -14.78 -27.66 2.27
C PRO A 171 -13.35 -28.15 2.43
N GLN A 172 -12.85 -28.86 1.45
CA GLN A 172 -11.42 -29.15 1.38
C GLN A 172 -10.71 -27.82 1.09
N ARG A 173 -9.73 -27.48 1.92
CA ARG A 173 -8.81 -26.39 1.54
C ARG A 173 -8.25 -26.71 0.17
N PRO A 174 -8.22 -25.76 -0.76
CA PRO A 174 -7.51 -25.99 -2.02
C PRO A 174 -6.07 -26.35 -1.66
N VAL A 175 -5.75 -27.64 -1.79
CA VAL A 175 -4.37 -28.11 -1.68
C VAL A 175 -3.73 -27.61 -2.95
N SER A 176 -2.79 -26.68 -2.86
CA SER A 176 -2.00 -26.34 -4.03
C SER A 176 -1.34 -27.63 -4.49
N GLU A 177 -1.32 -27.92 -5.79
CA GLU A 177 -0.66 -29.11 -6.36
C GLU A 177 0.81 -29.26 -5.93
N GLN A 178 1.38 -28.21 -5.35
CA GLN A 178 2.72 -28.16 -4.75
C GLN A 178 2.79 -28.81 -3.36
N ALA A 179 1.73 -28.80 -2.55
CA ALA A 179 1.71 -29.44 -1.23
C ALA A 179 1.68 -30.99 -1.33
N ASP A 180 0.97 -31.54 -2.32
CA ASP A 180 0.93 -33.02 -2.55
C ASP A 180 2.29 -33.58 -3.01
N LYS A 181 3.09 -32.77 -3.73
CA LYS A 181 4.45 -33.18 -4.13
C LYS A 181 5.46 -33.16 -2.98
N ARG A 182 5.23 -32.36 -1.94
CA ARG A 182 6.07 -32.33 -0.72
C ARG A 182 5.78 -33.55 0.18
N GLY A 183 4.52 -33.89 0.41
CA GLY A 183 4.14 -35.05 1.22
C GLY A 183 4.60 -36.42 0.66
N ALA A 184 4.78 -36.50 -0.67
CA ALA A 184 5.30 -37.71 -1.31
C ALA A 184 6.85 -37.79 -1.29
N ALA A 185 7.55 -36.66 -1.12
CA ALA A 185 9.01 -36.61 -1.06
C ALA A 185 9.57 -36.89 0.34
N GLU A 186 8.79 -36.64 1.41
CA GLU A 186 9.23 -36.86 2.79
C GLU A 186 9.25 -38.34 3.21
N GLN A 187 8.58 -39.23 2.47
CA GLN A 187 8.58 -40.68 2.78
C GLN A 187 9.72 -41.48 2.08
N GLY A 188 10.62 -40.83 1.35
CA GLY A 188 11.60 -41.53 0.52
C GLY A 188 13.06 -41.12 0.64
N ALA A 189 13.45 -40.20 1.53
CA ALA A 189 14.86 -39.72 1.53
C ALA A 189 15.49 -39.57 2.91
N ALA A 190 15.87 -40.69 3.48
CA ALA A 190 17.03 -40.73 4.37
C ALA A 190 18.30 -40.81 3.51
N GLY A 191 19.04 -39.70 3.44
CA GLY A 191 20.40 -39.63 2.92
C GLY A 191 20.58 -39.26 1.46
N ARG A 192 20.70 -37.96 1.19
CA ARG A 192 21.52 -37.41 0.11
C ARG A 192 21.78 -35.92 0.38
N GLU A 193 23.08 -35.60 0.46
CA GLU A 193 23.54 -34.19 0.41
C GLU A 193 23.06 -33.56 -0.90
N VAL A 194 22.35 -32.42 -0.79
CA VAL A 194 21.89 -31.66 -1.95
C VAL A 194 22.59 -30.32 -1.95
N SER A 195 23.46 -30.13 -2.91
CA SER A 195 23.96 -28.80 -3.30
C SER A 195 22.80 -27.97 -3.88
N PRO A 196 22.66 -26.66 -3.54
CA PRO A 196 21.54 -25.86 -3.97
C PRO A 196 21.68 -25.44 -5.44
N LYS A 197 20.79 -25.92 -6.28
CA LYS A 197 20.42 -25.23 -7.53
C LYS A 197 19.00 -24.77 -7.39
N SER A 198 18.83 -23.50 -7.05
CA SER A 198 17.53 -22.83 -7.04
C SER A 198 17.00 -22.67 -8.46
N SER A 199 15.77 -23.08 -8.69
CA SER A 199 15.08 -22.95 -9.97
C SER A 199 14.31 -21.65 -10.03
N SER A 200 14.31 -20.98 -11.17
CA SER A 200 13.63 -19.73 -11.50
C SER A 200 12.09 -19.75 -11.38
N SER A 201 11.50 -20.84 -10.85
CA SER A 201 10.05 -20.99 -10.68
C SER A 201 9.51 -20.34 -9.40
N ASP A 202 10.33 -20.10 -8.38
CA ASP A 202 9.87 -19.70 -7.05
C ASP A 202 9.59 -18.18 -6.97
N ALA A 203 10.40 -17.36 -7.63
CA ALA A 203 10.16 -15.92 -7.76
C ALA A 203 8.92 -15.59 -8.62
N GLN A 204 8.57 -16.50 -9.54
CA GLN A 204 7.37 -16.32 -10.38
C GLN A 204 6.05 -16.51 -9.62
N ALA A 205 6.09 -17.15 -8.47
CA ALA A 205 4.91 -17.40 -7.65
C ALA A 205 4.65 -16.29 -6.62
N LEU A 206 5.71 -15.59 -6.16
CA LEU A 206 5.61 -14.57 -5.09
C LEU A 206 5.52 -13.14 -5.63
N PHE A 207 6.14 -12.83 -6.76
CA PHE A 207 6.15 -11.50 -7.35
C PHE A 207 5.53 -11.52 -8.74
N ASP A 208 4.53 -10.68 -8.98
CA ASP A 208 3.96 -10.49 -10.32
C ASP A 208 4.98 -9.84 -11.27
N GLU A 209 4.67 -9.81 -12.57
CA GLU A 209 5.56 -9.29 -13.61
C GLU A 209 5.88 -7.81 -13.40
N GLY A 210 4.91 -7.00 -12.92
CA GLY A 210 5.11 -5.59 -12.62
C GLY A 210 6.05 -5.37 -11.44
N MET A 211 5.87 -6.13 -10.34
CA MET A 211 6.76 -6.10 -9.18
C MET A 211 8.18 -6.51 -9.55
N ARG A 212 8.34 -7.55 -10.34
CA ARG A 212 9.67 -8.00 -10.82
C ARG A 212 10.38 -6.93 -11.62
N ALA A 213 9.70 -6.28 -12.56
CA ALA A 213 10.29 -5.18 -13.33
C ALA A 213 10.73 -4.01 -12.44
N GLN A 214 9.98 -3.71 -11.37
CA GLN A 214 10.37 -2.69 -10.39
C GLN A 214 11.58 -3.12 -9.56
N LEU A 215 11.61 -4.37 -9.09
CA LEU A 215 12.74 -4.93 -8.34
C LEU A 215 14.01 -4.95 -9.19
N ASP A 216 13.93 -5.40 -10.44
CA ASP A 216 15.05 -5.39 -11.39
C ASP A 216 15.61 -3.97 -11.59
N ALA A 217 14.72 -2.98 -11.72
CA ALA A 217 15.12 -1.58 -11.87
C ALA A 217 15.83 -1.03 -10.62
N VAL A 218 15.43 -1.46 -9.42
CA VAL A 218 16.10 -1.06 -8.16
C VAL A 218 17.43 -1.77 -8.03
N PHE A 219 17.47 -3.10 -8.24
CA PHE A 219 18.69 -3.89 -8.10
C PHE A 219 19.76 -3.52 -9.12
N ALA A 220 19.38 -3.16 -10.34
CA ALA A 220 20.30 -2.64 -11.34
C ALA A 220 21.00 -1.32 -10.94
N ARG A 221 20.41 -0.57 -10.00
CA ARG A 221 20.97 0.69 -9.49
C ARG A 221 21.85 0.49 -8.24
N MET A 222 21.86 -0.68 -7.63
CA MET A 222 22.73 -0.98 -6.49
C MET A 222 24.20 -0.98 -6.92
N ALA A 223 25.04 -0.29 -6.16
CA ALA A 223 26.47 -0.20 -6.41
C ALA A 223 27.19 -1.50 -5.98
N THR A 224 26.78 -2.06 -4.83
CA THR A 224 27.32 -3.30 -4.26
C THR A 224 26.22 -4.35 -4.07
N SER A 225 26.58 -5.55 -3.64
CA SER A 225 25.63 -6.57 -3.22
C SER A 225 25.28 -6.46 -1.73
N VAL A 226 24.17 -7.06 -1.33
CA VAL A 226 23.80 -7.27 0.07
C VAL A 226 23.57 -8.74 0.34
N THR A 227 23.70 -9.15 1.60
CA THR A 227 23.39 -10.51 2.02
C THR A 227 22.27 -10.48 3.06
N LEU A 228 21.20 -11.23 2.80
CA LEU A 228 20.10 -11.47 3.71
C LEU A 228 20.45 -12.64 4.62
N GLU A 229 20.77 -12.36 5.87
CA GLU A 229 21.03 -13.38 6.88
C GLU A 229 19.72 -13.74 7.58
N LEU A 230 19.28 -14.99 7.42
CA LEU A 230 18.01 -15.48 7.93
C LEU A 230 18.16 -16.10 9.32
N HIS A 231 17.44 -15.57 10.28
CA HIS A 231 17.35 -16.08 11.63
C HIS A 231 15.94 -16.62 11.88
N GLY A 232 15.80 -17.89 12.20
CA GLY A 232 14.49 -18.49 12.41
C GLY A 232 14.55 -19.85 13.08
N SER A 233 13.40 -20.34 13.50
CA SER A 233 13.14 -21.66 14.04
C SER A 233 12.30 -22.48 13.06
N GLN A 234 11.72 -23.60 13.51
CA GLN A 234 10.85 -24.44 12.65
C GLN A 234 9.38 -23.95 12.66
N THR A 235 9.17 -22.66 12.41
CA THR A 235 7.83 -22.05 12.36
C THR A 235 7.39 -21.77 10.92
N ALA A 236 6.09 -21.59 10.72
CA ALA A 236 5.53 -21.22 9.41
C ALA A 236 6.10 -19.88 8.91
N VAL A 237 6.27 -18.90 9.81
CA VAL A 237 6.85 -17.58 9.50
C VAL A 237 8.30 -17.71 9.03
N SER A 238 9.09 -18.58 9.67
CA SER A 238 10.47 -18.84 9.23
C SER A 238 10.55 -19.43 7.83
N SER A 239 9.63 -20.33 7.50
CA SER A 239 9.57 -20.91 6.14
C SER A 239 9.16 -19.86 5.11
N GLU A 240 8.15 -19.05 5.42
CA GLU A 240 7.68 -17.98 4.54
C GLU A 240 8.75 -16.90 4.32
N LEU A 241 9.47 -16.51 5.38
CA LEU A 241 10.59 -15.57 5.29
C LEU A 241 11.72 -16.13 4.43
N SER A 242 12.03 -17.43 4.57
CA SER A 242 13.03 -18.10 3.76
C SER A 242 12.64 -18.13 2.28
N ASP A 243 11.39 -18.50 1.97
CA ASP A 243 10.88 -18.53 0.60
C ASP A 243 10.91 -17.12 -0.02
N TYR A 244 10.52 -16.09 0.75
CA TYR A 244 10.56 -14.69 0.35
C TYR A 244 11.98 -14.21 0.02
N ALA A 245 12.95 -14.47 0.91
CA ALA A 245 14.34 -14.05 0.72
C ALA A 245 14.98 -14.74 -0.49
N HIS A 246 14.74 -16.05 -0.66
CA HIS A 246 15.25 -16.79 -1.82
C HIS A 246 14.60 -16.32 -3.13
N ALA A 247 13.32 -15.94 -3.11
CA ALA A 247 12.66 -15.36 -4.26
C ALA A 247 13.28 -14.01 -4.66
N LEU A 248 13.59 -13.13 -3.69
CA LEU A 248 14.33 -11.88 -3.97
C LEU A 248 15.71 -12.15 -4.55
N ALA A 249 16.47 -13.08 -3.97
CA ALA A 249 17.82 -13.43 -4.44
C ALA A 249 17.81 -14.06 -5.85
N SER A 250 16.71 -14.70 -6.25
CA SER A 250 16.61 -15.31 -7.59
C SER A 250 16.43 -14.29 -8.72
N LEU A 251 16.15 -13.03 -8.40
CA LEU A 251 15.96 -11.96 -9.39
C LEU A 251 17.27 -11.35 -9.92
N GLY A 252 18.40 -11.61 -9.27
CA GLY A 252 19.70 -11.11 -9.77
C GLY A 252 20.83 -11.31 -8.78
N ASP A 253 22.04 -10.89 -9.18
CA ASP A 253 23.28 -11.14 -8.42
C ASP A 253 23.53 -10.11 -7.30
N ARG A 254 22.57 -9.23 -7.03
CA ARG A 254 22.73 -8.15 -6.04
C ARG A 254 22.26 -8.52 -4.64
N VAL A 255 21.47 -9.57 -4.51
CA VAL A 255 20.93 -10.05 -3.23
C VAL A 255 21.36 -11.51 -3.03
N ASN A 256 22.08 -11.76 -1.96
CA ASN A 256 22.50 -13.10 -1.54
C ASN A 256 21.69 -13.51 -0.30
N VAL A 257 21.57 -14.81 -0.05
CA VAL A 257 20.91 -15.34 1.15
C VAL A 257 21.85 -16.30 1.86
N VAL A 258 21.97 -16.13 3.17
CA VAL A 258 22.68 -17.05 4.05
C VAL A 258 21.81 -17.40 5.26
N ARG A 259 22.07 -18.52 5.86
CA ARG A 259 21.41 -18.90 7.10
C ARG A 259 22.23 -18.42 8.27
N GLY A 260 21.63 -17.61 9.13
CA GLY A 260 22.17 -17.18 10.41
C GLY A 260 21.97 -18.21 11.52
N GLU A 261 22.22 -17.80 12.75
CA GLU A 261 21.95 -18.62 13.93
C GLU A 261 20.43 -18.78 14.10
N GLY A 262 19.99 -19.94 14.59
CA GLY A 262 18.59 -20.19 14.91
C GLY A 262 18.15 -19.33 16.10
N VAL A 263 16.89 -18.91 16.09
CA VAL A 263 16.23 -18.24 17.21
C VAL A 263 15.42 -19.26 18.03
N SER A 264 15.06 -18.91 19.27
CA SER A 264 14.17 -19.74 20.07
C SER A 264 12.77 -19.83 19.43
N GLU A 265 11.98 -20.85 19.81
CA GLU A 265 10.62 -21.03 19.27
C GLU A 265 9.69 -19.86 19.65
N ASP A 266 9.99 -19.16 20.73
CA ASP A 266 9.23 -18.00 21.22
C ASP A 266 9.65 -16.69 20.56
N GLU A 267 10.75 -16.66 19.80
CA GLU A 267 11.22 -15.48 19.10
C GLU A 267 10.73 -15.43 17.65
N THR A 268 10.35 -14.26 17.20
CA THR A 268 9.93 -14.03 15.80
C THR A 268 11.13 -14.22 14.86
N ALA A 269 10.91 -14.99 13.79
CA ALA A 269 11.89 -15.09 12.71
C ALA A 269 12.18 -13.71 12.11
N PHE A 270 13.44 -13.44 11.78
CA PHE A 270 13.84 -12.17 11.20
C PHE A 270 14.93 -12.34 10.13
N VAL A 271 15.06 -11.33 9.31
CA VAL A 271 16.13 -11.17 8.33
C VAL A 271 16.98 -9.98 8.73
N ARG A 272 18.30 -10.19 8.81
CA ARG A 272 19.30 -9.14 8.96
C ARG A 272 19.93 -8.84 7.61
N VAL A 273 20.21 -7.58 7.35
CA VAL A 273 20.86 -7.14 6.12
C VAL A 273 22.36 -6.94 6.40
N LEU A 274 23.20 -7.70 5.71
CA LEU A 274 24.64 -7.52 5.76
C LEU A 274 25.14 -6.78 4.51
N ARG A 275 26.18 -5.98 4.67
CA ARG A 275 26.88 -5.31 3.57
C ARG A 275 27.68 -6.34 2.74
N GLU A 276 28.22 -5.94 1.60
CA GLU A 276 29.00 -6.80 0.71
C GLU A 276 30.23 -7.42 1.39
N ASP A 277 30.84 -6.71 2.34
CA ASP A 277 31.98 -7.18 3.13
C ASP A 277 31.59 -8.11 4.31
N GLY A 278 30.31 -8.38 4.47
CA GLY A 278 29.76 -9.21 5.55
C GLY A 278 29.52 -8.47 6.86
N SER A 279 29.79 -7.16 6.94
CA SER A 279 29.48 -6.37 8.13
C SER A 279 27.97 -6.15 8.29
N ASP A 280 27.51 -6.04 9.55
CA ASP A 280 26.11 -5.71 9.86
C ASP A 280 25.80 -4.29 9.39
N SER A 281 24.71 -4.12 8.65
CA SER A 281 24.26 -2.80 8.18
C SER A 281 23.47 -2.02 9.23
N GLY A 282 23.11 -2.66 10.34
CA GLY A 282 22.18 -2.14 11.33
C GLY A 282 20.69 -2.32 10.97
N LEU A 283 20.36 -2.95 9.84
CA LEU A 283 18.99 -3.19 9.41
C LEU A 283 18.56 -4.63 9.67
N ALA A 284 17.38 -4.77 10.30
CA ALA A 284 16.69 -6.06 10.41
C ALA A 284 15.18 -5.89 10.25
N PHE A 285 14.49 -6.97 9.85
CA PHE A 285 13.05 -7.05 9.76
C PHE A 285 12.54 -8.32 10.42
N HIS A 286 11.74 -8.19 11.48
CA HIS A 286 11.14 -9.27 12.25
C HIS A 286 9.76 -9.60 11.69
N GLY A 287 9.58 -10.78 11.11
CA GLY A 287 8.46 -11.21 10.30
C GLY A 287 8.82 -11.26 8.81
N VAL A 288 7.82 -11.29 7.93
CA VAL A 288 8.01 -11.30 6.48
C VAL A 288 7.72 -9.90 5.91
N PRO A 289 8.69 -9.24 5.25
CA PRO A 289 8.49 -7.90 4.68
C PRO A 289 7.47 -7.91 3.54
N GLY A 290 6.19 -7.76 3.86
CA GLY A 290 5.07 -7.79 2.91
C GLY A 290 4.17 -6.58 3.02
N GLY A 291 3.03 -6.60 2.30
CA GLY A 291 2.06 -5.52 2.32
C GLY A 291 2.68 -4.16 1.99
N HIS A 292 2.38 -3.16 2.82
CA HIS A 292 2.94 -1.81 2.64
C HIS A 292 4.44 -1.73 2.97
N GLU A 293 5.00 -2.67 3.75
CA GLU A 293 6.42 -2.68 4.11
C GLU A 293 7.33 -3.37 3.07
N PHE A 294 6.76 -3.96 2.02
CA PHE A 294 7.55 -4.50 0.91
C PHE A 294 8.46 -3.42 0.28
N THR A 295 7.89 -2.28 -0.05
CA THR A 295 8.65 -1.17 -0.68
C THR A 295 9.69 -0.58 0.27
N SER A 296 9.36 -0.40 1.57
CA SER A 296 10.31 0.13 2.55
C SER A 296 11.50 -0.81 2.76
N PHE A 297 11.27 -2.12 2.80
CA PHE A 297 12.33 -3.11 2.89
C PHE A 297 13.26 -3.08 1.67
N VAL A 298 12.71 -3.07 0.46
CA VAL A 298 13.50 -2.99 -0.79
C VAL A 298 14.32 -1.70 -0.86
N LEU A 299 13.75 -0.56 -0.42
CA LEU A 299 14.48 0.71 -0.30
C LEU A 299 15.60 0.64 0.75
N GLY A 300 15.39 -0.09 1.85
CA GLY A 300 16.43 -0.40 2.83
C GLY A 300 17.62 -1.11 2.20
N LEU A 301 17.38 -2.17 1.42
CA LEU A 301 18.43 -2.87 0.68
C LEU A 301 19.20 -1.94 -0.28
N TYR A 302 18.47 -1.10 -1.02
CA TYR A 302 19.07 -0.11 -1.91
C TYR A 302 19.91 0.93 -1.16
N ASN A 303 19.47 1.36 0.03
CA ASN A 303 20.22 2.31 0.86
C ASN A 303 21.53 1.69 1.38
N VAL A 304 21.53 0.43 1.75
CA VAL A 304 22.73 -0.30 2.20
C VAL A 304 23.70 -0.56 1.05
N ALA A 305 23.18 -0.97 -0.10
CA ALA A 305 24.00 -1.29 -1.29
C ALA A 305 24.52 -0.07 -2.04
N GLY A 306 24.03 1.15 -1.70
CA GLY A 306 24.36 2.42 -2.38
C GLY A 306 23.92 2.49 -3.86
N PRO A 307 23.85 3.70 -4.40
CA PRO A 307 24.17 5.00 -3.78
C PRO A 307 23.14 5.47 -2.75
N GLY A 308 22.04 4.72 -2.56
CA GLY A 308 20.96 5.07 -1.65
C GLY A 308 20.07 6.20 -2.15
N GLN A 309 19.02 6.48 -1.38
CA GLN A 309 18.12 7.60 -1.64
C GLN A 309 18.85 8.92 -1.40
N PRO A 310 18.57 9.99 -2.20
CA PRO A 310 19.18 11.30 -1.99
C PRO A 310 18.95 11.83 -0.56
N LEU A 311 19.95 12.45 0.01
CA LEU A 311 19.88 13.15 1.29
C LEU A 311 20.45 14.56 1.11
N ASP A 312 19.80 15.52 1.74
CA ASP A 312 20.35 16.87 1.87
C ASP A 312 21.62 16.87 2.74
N ASP A 313 22.58 17.71 2.42
CA ASP A 313 23.86 17.76 3.14
C ASP A 313 23.66 18.03 4.64
N ALA A 314 22.72 18.89 5.01
CA ALA A 314 22.40 19.19 6.40
C ALA A 314 21.85 17.96 7.15
N VAL A 315 21.03 17.14 6.49
CA VAL A 315 20.52 15.87 7.07
C VAL A 315 21.67 14.87 7.22
N ARG A 316 22.56 14.77 6.23
CA ARG A 316 23.74 13.90 6.29
C ARG A 316 24.68 14.28 7.43
N GLU A 317 24.94 15.58 7.64
CA GLU A 317 25.74 16.06 8.76
C GLU A 317 25.10 15.69 10.12
N ARG A 318 23.79 15.81 10.23
CA ARG A 318 23.06 15.41 11.46
C ARG A 318 23.13 13.91 11.71
N ILE A 319 22.98 13.09 10.67
CA ILE A 319 23.14 11.63 10.79
C ILE A 319 24.55 11.29 11.28
N ALA A 320 25.58 11.91 10.70
CA ALA A 320 26.97 11.69 11.08
C ALA A 320 27.28 12.16 12.52
N ALA A 321 26.49 13.09 13.06
CA ALA A 321 26.65 13.63 14.42
C ALA A 321 26.01 12.73 15.50
N VAL A 322 25.25 11.69 15.14
CA VAL A 322 24.73 10.71 16.10
C VAL A 322 25.91 9.88 16.63
N ASP A 323 26.27 10.10 17.89
CA ASP A 323 27.45 9.53 18.53
C ASP A 323 27.03 8.43 19.52
N GLY A 324 27.74 7.31 19.50
CA GLY A 324 27.44 6.14 20.33
C GLY A 324 26.34 5.22 19.75
N PRO A 325 26.20 4.00 20.32
CA PRO A 325 25.24 3.03 19.83
C PRO A 325 23.80 3.45 20.16
N VAL A 326 22.94 3.47 19.16
CA VAL A 326 21.50 3.78 19.26
C VAL A 326 20.68 2.63 18.67
N ASP A 327 19.73 2.12 19.41
CA ASP A 327 18.81 1.05 18.99
C ASP A 327 17.41 1.64 18.70
N VAL A 328 17.00 1.59 17.45
CA VAL A 328 15.70 2.08 16.98
C VAL A 328 14.83 0.91 16.56
N LYS A 329 13.79 0.61 17.33
CA LYS A 329 12.75 -0.35 16.96
C LYS A 329 11.57 0.37 16.33
N VAL A 330 11.20 -0.02 15.12
CA VAL A 330 10.02 0.51 14.44
C VAL A 330 8.94 -0.58 14.40
N ILE A 331 7.91 -0.42 15.23
CA ILE A 331 6.80 -1.36 15.32
C ILE A 331 5.74 -0.95 14.31
N VAL A 332 5.40 -1.86 13.41
CA VAL A 332 4.53 -1.62 12.25
C VAL A 332 3.40 -2.64 12.16
N SER A 333 2.47 -2.40 11.26
CA SER A 333 1.54 -3.40 10.75
C SER A 333 1.64 -3.39 9.23
N LEU A 334 1.67 -4.55 8.60
CA LEU A 334 1.80 -4.68 7.14
C LEU A 334 0.63 -4.05 6.37
N SER A 335 -0.50 -3.79 7.04
CA SER A 335 -1.66 -3.07 6.49
C SER A 335 -1.65 -1.56 6.74
N CYS A 336 -0.65 -1.03 7.45
CA CYS A 336 -0.58 0.38 7.82
C CYS A 336 0.01 1.21 6.69
N THR A 337 -0.75 2.13 6.12
CA THR A 337 -0.30 3.00 5.02
C THR A 337 0.67 4.10 5.46
N MET A 338 0.76 4.39 6.76
CA MET A 338 1.62 5.45 7.31
C MET A 338 2.98 4.93 7.81
N CYS A 339 3.10 3.61 8.00
CA CYS A 339 4.30 2.98 8.55
C CYS A 339 5.52 3.08 7.62
N PRO A 340 5.41 2.89 6.28
CA PRO A 340 6.56 2.84 5.39
C PRO A 340 7.45 4.09 5.42
N GLU A 341 6.88 5.28 5.58
CA GLU A 341 7.67 6.52 5.65
C GLU A 341 8.60 6.53 6.87
N THR A 342 8.09 6.08 8.02
CA THR A 342 8.87 6.00 9.25
C THR A 342 9.94 4.91 9.18
N VAL A 343 9.61 3.76 8.58
CA VAL A 343 10.55 2.67 8.36
C VAL A 343 11.69 3.12 7.45
N VAL A 344 11.37 3.73 6.30
CA VAL A 344 12.38 4.24 5.35
C VAL A 344 13.29 5.27 6.01
N ALA A 345 12.74 6.18 6.83
CA ALA A 345 13.52 7.19 7.54
C ALA A 345 14.50 6.55 8.54
N ALA A 346 14.05 5.60 9.36
CA ALA A 346 14.91 4.91 10.33
C ALA A 346 16.01 4.09 9.62
N GLN A 347 15.63 3.31 8.61
CA GLN A 347 16.58 2.52 7.81
C GLN A 347 17.59 3.40 7.07
N ARG A 348 17.18 4.60 6.61
CA ARG A 348 18.08 5.53 5.93
C ARG A 348 19.15 6.08 6.87
N ILE A 349 18.78 6.38 8.12
CA ILE A 349 19.71 6.81 9.17
C ILE A 349 20.73 5.69 9.46
N ALA A 350 20.25 4.46 9.72
CA ALA A 350 21.10 3.33 10.03
C ALA A 350 22.04 2.93 8.88
N ALA A 351 21.59 3.04 7.63
CA ALA A 351 22.43 2.75 6.46
C ALA A 351 23.63 3.72 6.33
N GLU A 352 23.49 4.98 6.82
CA GLU A 352 24.52 6.03 6.76
C GLU A 352 25.40 6.10 8.03
N ASN A 353 24.94 5.57 9.17
CA ASN A 353 25.67 5.65 10.44
C ASN A 353 25.71 4.29 11.15
N GLU A 354 26.92 3.73 11.30
CA GLU A 354 27.16 2.42 11.92
C GLU A 354 26.77 2.35 13.40
N ASN A 355 26.63 3.48 14.07
CA ASN A 355 26.19 3.54 15.45
C ASN A 355 24.68 3.31 15.61
N VAL A 356 23.90 3.43 14.52
CA VAL A 356 22.45 3.33 14.56
C VAL A 356 22.00 1.98 14.05
N ARG A 357 21.16 1.29 14.81
CA ARG A 357 20.43 0.08 14.39
C ARG A 357 18.97 0.44 14.20
N ALA A 358 18.39 0.02 13.08
CA ALA A 358 16.98 0.19 12.78
C ALA A 358 16.35 -1.19 12.52
N GLU A 359 15.65 -1.70 13.50
CA GLU A 359 14.97 -3.00 13.44
C GLU A 359 13.46 -2.78 13.32
N VAL A 360 12.85 -3.40 12.31
CA VAL A 360 11.42 -3.31 12.05
C VAL A 360 10.72 -4.55 12.58
N TYR A 361 9.61 -4.36 13.30
CA TYR A 361 8.83 -5.45 13.90
C TYR A 361 7.39 -5.42 13.40
N ASP A 362 6.95 -6.49 12.74
CA ASP A 362 5.52 -6.66 12.49
C ASP A 362 4.82 -7.04 13.79
N ILE A 363 3.93 -6.15 14.26
CA ILE A 363 3.19 -6.32 15.53
C ILE A 363 2.33 -7.59 15.56
N ALA A 364 1.97 -8.13 14.41
CA ALA A 364 1.24 -9.38 14.32
C ALA A 364 2.06 -10.59 14.80
N HIS A 365 3.37 -10.49 14.72
CA HIS A 365 4.32 -11.54 15.08
C HIS A 365 5.17 -11.21 16.32
N ALA A 366 5.02 -10.02 16.90
CA ALA A 366 5.73 -9.56 18.08
C ALA A 366 4.75 -8.95 19.12
N PRO A 367 3.77 -9.73 19.60
CA PRO A 367 2.74 -9.22 20.52
C PRO A 367 3.32 -8.78 21.88
N GLU A 368 4.45 -9.33 22.31
CA GLU A 368 5.15 -8.96 23.54
C GLU A 368 5.63 -7.51 23.53
N LEU A 369 6.01 -6.97 22.37
CA LEU A 369 6.42 -5.57 22.25
C LEU A 369 5.24 -4.62 22.45
N LYS A 370 4.02 -5.05 22.10
CA LYS A 370 2.81 -4.27 22.33
C LYS A 370 2.57 -4.03 23.81
N GLU A 371 2.77 -5.05 24.63
CA GLU A 371 2.60 -4.95 26.08
C GLU A 371 3.79 -4.22 26.71
N ARG A 372 5.02 -4.57 26.32
CA ARG A 372 6.25 -4.01 26.88
C ARG A 372 6.33 -2.49 26.72
N TYR A 373 5.97 -1.95 25.55
CA TYR A 373 6.09 -0.52 25.25
C TYR A 373 4.73 0.19 25.22
N ASN A 374 3.66 -0.47 25.66
CA ASN A 374 2.30 0.07 25.64
C ASN A 374 1.91 0.67 24.27
N VAL A 375 2.13 -0.10 23.19
CA VAL A 375 1.90 0.35 21.82
C VAL A 375 0.41 0.58 21.57
N MET A 376 0.01 1.83 21.48
CA MET A 376 -1.38 2.24 21.27
C MET A 376 -1.75 2.36 19.79
N SER A 377 -0.77 2.64 18.93
CA SER A 377 -0.95 2.79 17.48
C SER A 377 0.35 2.57 16.74
N VAL A 378 0.29 2.24 15.45
CA VAL A 378 1.44 2.10 14.56
C VAL A 378 1.42 3.18 13.48
N PRO A 379 2.60 3.64 12.99
CA PRO A 379 3.93 3.26 13.44
C PRO A 379 4.21 3.73 14.87
N CYS A 380 4.94 2.89 15.61
CA CYS A 380 5.48 3.23 16.92
C CYS A 380 7.00 3.06 16.86
N VAL A 381 7.73 4.10 17.24
CA VAL A 381 9.19 4.08 17.30
C VAL A 381 9.62 4.02 18.75
N VAL A 382 10.46 3.05 19.06
CA VAL A 382 11.04 2.85 20.38
C VAL A 382 12.54 3.03 20.27
N ILE A 383 13.11 3.94 21.04
CA ILE A 383 14.54 4.25 21.05
C ILE A 383 15.14 3.74 22.37
N ASP A 384 16.30 3.09 22.29
CA ASP A 384 17.10 2.59 23.40
C ASP A 384 16.26 1.85 24.45
N ASP A 385 15.58 0.81 23.97
CA ASP A 385 14.77 -0.11 24.75
C ASP A 385 13.65 0.55 25.59
N GLY A 386 13.17 1.71 25.18
CA GLY A 386 12.04 2.42 25.76
C GLY A 386 12.39 3.71 26.48
N GLU A 387 13.61 4.21 26.36
CA GLU A 387 13.96 5.55 26.87
C GLU A 387 13.08 6.62 26.21
N GLN A 388 12.76 6.43 24.92
CA GLN A 388 11.76 7.22 24.22
C GLN A 388 10.80 6.31 23.43
N VAL A 389 9.50 6.64 23.44
CA VAL A 389 8.46 5.97 22.65
C VAL A 389 7.65 7.03 21.90
N LEU A 390 7.70 6.97 20.57
CA LEU A 390 7.07 7.93 19.67
C LEU A 390 5.98 7.26 18.87
N PHE A 391 4.81 7.88 18.78
CA PHE A 391 3.68 7.38 17.99
C PHE A 391 3.46 8.20 16.73
N GLY A 392 2.87 7.53 15.73
CA GLY A 392 2.50 8.11 14.45
C GLY A 392 3.70 8.36 13.54
N ARG A 393 3.40 8.72 12.31
CA ARG A 393 4.37 8.94 11.24
C ARG A 393 5.48 9.91 11.65
N LYS A 394 6.72 9.53 11.36
CA LYS A 394 7.92 10.34 11.58
C LYS A 394 8.73 10.40 10.29
N ASN A 395 9.14 11.58 9.90
CA ASN A 395 10.14 11.77 8.85
C ASN A 395 11.56 11.71 9.43
N ILE A 396 12.57 11.77 8.56
CA ILE A 396 13.97 11.63 8.95
C ILE A 396 14.43 12.73 9.93
N GLU A 397 13.96 13.97 9.75
CA GLU A 397 14.31 15.09 10.61
C GLU A 397 13.75 14.92 12.02
N GLN A 398 12.49 14.46 12.13
CA GLN A 398 11.82 14.20 13.41
C GLN A 398 12.47 13.03 14.16
N LEU A 399 12.96 12.02 13.44
CA LEU A 399 13.73 10.94 14.06
C LEU A 399 15.08 11.46 14.56
N LEU A 400 15.80 12.26 13.77
CA LEU A 400 17.05 12.87 14.19
C LEU A 400 16.89 13.83 15.38
N ASP A 401 15.74 14.51 15.50
CA ASP A 401 15.45 15.33 16.70
C ASP A 401 15.28 14.46 17.95
N ALA A 402 14.83 13.23 17.81
CA ALA A 402 14.68 12.29 18.91
C ALA A 402 15.97 11.53 19.25
N LEU A 403 16.93 11.46 18.32
CA LEU A 403 18.24 10.82 18.50
C LEU A 403 19.33 11.80 18.98
N ALA A 404 19.02 13.10 19.07
CA ALA A 404 19.97 14.17 19.44
C ALA A 404 20.12 14.28 21.01
#